data_15df8167ccd69818449f4f417d4f9408
#
_entry.id   15df8167ccd69818449f4f417d4f9408
#
_cell.length_a   1.000
_cell.length_b   1.000
_cell.length_c   1.000
_cell.angle_alpha   90.00
_cell.angle_beta   90.00
_cell.angle_gamma   90.00
#
_symmetry.space_group_name_H-M   'P 1'
#
loop_
_entity.id
_entity.type
_entity.pdbx_description
1 polymer ?
#
loop_
_entity_poly.entity_id
_entity_poly.type
_entity_poly.pdbx_seq_one_letter_code
_entity_poly.pdbx_strand_id
1 'polypeptide(L)'
;MALTNRQGQWGLTLIELLIVLVITGVLISIAAPSWQGSHVGGVVEEARLVLTRLDLKQRAFRQEHGRYAGVSDLPPLASLSPRLSSYYTLQVDLPPDGFQLLLTSGDHNWPSLGLDHLGLWSGSAVGDLASAP
;
A
#
# COMPACT_ATOMS: atom_id res chain seq x y z
N MET A 1 -52.82 21.26 39.25
CA MET A 1 -51.46 21.65 39.58
C MET A 1 -50.57 21.21 38.41
N ALA A 2 -50.21 22.12 37.56
CA ALA A 2 -49.31 21.84 36.44
C ALA A 2 -47.87 22.05 36.90
N LEU A 3 -47.12 20.95 37.05
CA LEU A 3 -45.68 21.02 37.25
C LEU A 3 -45.01 21.35 35.91
N THR A 4 -44.70 22.62 35.71
CA THR A 4 -43.92 23.07 34.58
C THR A 4 -42.48 22.63 34.82
N ASN A 5 -42.11 21.49 34.23
CA ASN A 5 -40.70 21.06 34.18
C ASN A 5 -39.97 22.03 33.24
N ARG A 6 -39.36 23.07 33.79
CA ARG A 6 -38.35 23.88 33.07
C ARG A 6 -37.11 23.02 32.94
N GLN A 7 -37.04 22.25 31.89
CA GLN A 7 -35.77 21.72 31.45
C GLN A 7 -34.89 22.92 31.07
N GLY A 8 -33.88 23.17 31.88
CA GLY A 8 -32.90 24.21 31.61
C GLY A 8 -32.28 23.97 30.25
N GLN A 9 -32.57 24.83 29.31
CA GLN A 9 -31.84 24.89 28.05
C GLN A 9 -30.43 25.39 28.41
N TRP A 10 -29.50 24.46 28.43
CA TRP A 10 -28.09 24.74 28.56
C TRP A 10 -27.61 25.30 27.22
N GLY A 11 -27.64 26.64 27.10
CA GLY A 11 -27.06 27.34 25.95
C GLY A 11 -25.54 27.19 26.02
N LEU A 12 -24.92 26.69 24.95
CA LEU A 12 -23.49 26.69 24.76
C LEU A 12 -22.99 28.16 24.85
N THR A 13 -22.02 28.41 25.72
CA THR A 13 -21.38 29.72 25.81
C THR A 13 -20.44 29.91 24.62
N LEU A 14 -20.25 31.15 24.16
CA LEU A 14 -19.36 31.46 23.04
C LEU A 14 -17.90 30.99 23.31
N ILE A 15 -17.47 31.07 24.57
CA ILE A 15 -16.13 30.57 24.98
C ILE A 15 -16.04 29.06 24.93
N GLU A 16 -17.08 28.31 25.23
CA GLU A 16 -17.10 26.89 25.18
C GLU A 16 -16.98 26.38 23.72
N LEU A 17 -17.66 27.04 22.78
CA LEU A 17 -17.54 26.79 21.36
C LEU A 17 -16.14 27.09 20.83
N LEU A 18 -15.52 28.18 21.32
CA LEU A 18 -14.15 28.52 20.96
C LEU A 18 -13.14 27.48 21.45
N ILE A 19 -13.28 27.00 22.67
CA ILE A 19 -12.41 25.93 23.23
C ILE A 19 -12.55 24.65 22.41
N VAL A 20 -13.77 24.25 22.06
CA VAL A 20 -14.01 23.05 21.22
C VAL A 20 -13.33 23.18 19.86
N LEU A 21 -13.41 24.34 19.22
CA LEU A 21 -12.76 24.61 17.95
C LEU A 21 -11.23 24.53 18.05
N VAL A 22 -10.63 25.07 19.11
CA VAL A 22 -9.18 24.99 19.36
C VAL A 22 -8.74 23.55 19.54
N ILE A 23 -9.41 22.79 20.40
CA ILE A 23 -9.08 21.37 20.66
C ILE A 23 -9.22 20.55 19.37
N THR A 24 -10.29 20.75 18.63
CA THR A 24 -10.54 20.06 17.35
C THR A 24 -9.44 20.38 16.34
N GLY A 25 -9.03 21.65 16.23
CA GLY A 25 -7.95 22.08 15.36
C GLY A 25 -6.61 21.43 15.70
N VAL A 26 -6.29 21.32 16.98
CA VAL A 26 -5.07 20.63 17.45
C VAL A 26 -5.12 19.14 17.11
N LEU A 27 -6.24 18.47 17.34
CA LEU A 27 -6.39 17.04 17.02
C LEU A 27 -6.27 16.78 15.51
N ILE A 28 -6.85 17.62 14.67
CA ILE A 28 -6.74 17.52 13.20
C ILE A 28 -5.29 17.72 12.76
N SER A 29 -4.56 18.65 13.36
CA SER A 29 -3.15 18.91 13.03
C SER A 29 -2.24 17.71 13.30
N ILE A 30 -2.54 16.90 14.30
CA ILE A 30 -1.78 15.68 14.62
C ILE A 30 -2.20 14.50 13.72
N ALA A 31 -3.48 14.41 13.36
CA ALA A 31 -4.01 13.31 12.58
C ALA A 31 -3.69 13.41 11.07
N ALA A 32 -3.61 14.62 10.52
CA ALA A 32 -3.45 14.86 9.08
C ALA A 32 -2.18 14.24 8.46
N PRO A 33 -0.98 14.28 9.07
CA PRO A 33 0.23 13.74 8.46
C PRO A 33 0.24 12.21 8.35
N SER A 34 -0.47 11.48 9.20
CA SER A 34 -0.46 10.02 9.21
C SER A 34 -1.29 9.38 8.07
N TRP A 35 -2.19 10.12 7.46
CA TRP A 35 -3.05 9.60 6.39
C TRP A 35 -2.31 9.38 5.06
N GLN A 36 -1.35 10.22 4.73
CA GLN A 36 -0.57 10.09 3.48
C GLN A 36 0.39 8.90 3.54
N GLY A 37 1.04 8.68 4.66
CA GLY A 37 1.93 7.52 4.86
C GLY A 37 1.20 6.18 4.84
N SER A 38 -0.03 6.12 5.37
CA SER A 38 -0.84 4.90 5.37
C SER A 38 -1.31 4.47 3.98
N HIS A 39 -1.51 5.41 3.06
CA HIS A 39 -1.94 5.09 1.69
C HIS A 39 -0.84 4.43 0.87
N VAL A 40 0.39 4.93 0.96
CA VAL A 40 1.56 4.35 0.28
C VAL A 40 1.91 2.99 0.89
N GLY A 41 1.90 2.88 2.23
CA GLY A 41 2.15 1.63 2.94
C GLY A 41 1.20 0.51 2.52
N GLY A 42 -0.10 0.79 2.41
CA GLY A 42 -1.10 -0.19 2.01
C GLY A 42 -0.91 -0.71 0.57
N VAL A 43 -0.51 0.15 -0.36
CA VAL A 43 -0.22 -0.24 -1.75
C VAL A 43 1.07 -1.05 -1.84
N VAL A 44 2.09 -0.70 -1.07
CA VAL A 44 3.37 -1.44 -1.00
C VAL A 44 3.15 -2.84 -0.44
N GLU A 45 2.34 -3.00 0.61
CA GLU A 45 2.01 -4.34 1.15
C GLU A 45 1.22 -5.18 0.14
N GLU A 46 0.28 -4.58 -0.56
CA GLU A 46 -0.44 -5.27 -1.64
C GLU A 46 0.50 -5.69 -2.76
N ALA A 47 1.46 -4.85 -3.13
CA ALA A 47 2.50 -5.16 -4.12
C ALA A 47 3.37 -6.35 -3.69
N ARG A 48 3.75 -6.43 -2.42
CA ARG A 48 4.49 -7.56 -1.85
C ARG A 48 3.70 -8.86 -1.94
N LEU A 49 2.41 -8.83 -1.59
CA LEU A 49 1.53 -9.99 -1.70
C LEU A 49 1.40 -10.48 -3.15
N VAL A 50 1.27 -9.56 -4.10
CA VAL A 50 1.18 -9.92 -5.53
C VAL A 50 2.49 -10.53 -6.01
N LEU A 51 3.65 -9.94 -5.68
CA LEU A 51 4.95 -10.51 -6.04
C LEU A 51 5.16 -11.91 -5.44
N THR A 52 4.75 -12.14 -4.19
CA THR A 52 4.81 -13.46 -3.57
C THR A 52 3.91 -14.47 -4.30
N ARG A 53 2.71 -14.07 -4.72
CA ARG A 53 1.83 -14.93 -5.53
C ARG A 53 2.43 -15.24 -6.89
N LEU A 54 3.11 -14.29 -7.52
CA LEU A 54 3.79 -14.49 -8.78
C LEU A 54 5.01 -15.41 -8.64
N ASP A 55 5.76 -15.33 -7.53
CA ASP A 55 6.84 -16.29 -7.22
C ASP A 55 6.31 -17.73 -7.18
N LEU A 56 5.20 -17.95 -6.48
CA LEU A 56 4.57 -19.30 -6.45
C LEU A 56 4.14 -19.76 -7.84
N LYS A 57 3.60 -18.87 -8.67
CA LYS A 57 3.24 -19.19 -10.06
C LYS A 57 4.46 -19.48 -10.92
N GLN A 58 5.56 -18.79 -10.74
CA GLN A 58 6.83 -19.05 -11.42
C GLN A 58 7.35 -20.46 -11.10
N ARG A 59 7.31 -20.86 -9.83
CA ARG A 59 7.73 -22.21 -9.40
C ARG A 59 6.83 -23.29 -9.96
N ALA A 60 5.52 -23.10 -9.93
CA ALA A 60 4.56 -24.04 -10.52
C ALA A 60 4.77 -24.17 -12.05
N PHE A 61 4.90 -23.05 -12.74
CA PHE A 61 5.14 -23.02 -14.19
C PHE A 61 6.43 -23.75 -14.58
N ARG A 62 7.51 -23.57 -13.79
CA ARG A 62 8.76 -24.29 -14.01
C ARG A 62 8.60 -25.80 -13.85
N GLN A 63 7.81 -26.26 -12.88
CA GLN A 63 7.56 -27.70 -12.69
C GLN A 63 6.82 -28.31 -13.88
N GLU A 64 5.90 -27.57 -14.49
CA GLU A 64 5.11 -28.04 -15.62
C GLU A 64 5.83 -27.92 -16.95
N HIS A 65 6.62 -26.86 -17.16
CA HIS A 65 7.18 -26.50 -18.47
C HIS A 65 8.71 -26.59 -18.53
N GLY A 66 9.38 -26.86 -17.42
CA GLY A 66 10.85 -26.92 -17.34
C GLY A 66 11.58 -25.58 -17.46
N ARG A 67 10.85 -24.48 -17.61
CA ARG A 67 11.37 -23.13 -17.72
C ARG A 67 10.57 -22.16 -16.85
N TYR A 68 11.12 -20.99 -16.56
CA TYR A 68 10.35 -19.91 -15.90
C TYR A 68 9.43 -19.21 -16.90
N ALA A 69 8.34 -18.67 -16.38
CA ALA A 69 7.33 -17.93 -17.14
C ALA A 69 7.82 -16.54 -17.49
N GLY A 70 7.65 -16.13 -18.75
CA GLY A 70 7.79 -14.73 -19.15
C GLY A 70 6.58 -13.91 -18.74
N VAL A 71 6.64 -12.61 -18.98
CA VAL A 71 5.54 -11.69 -18.65
C VAL A 71 4.22 -12.07 -19.34
N SER A 72 4.28 -12.64 -20.55
CA SER A 72 3.11 -13.10 -21.30
C SER A 72 2.50 -14.41 -20.79
N ASP A 73 3.28 -15.22 -20.09
CA ASP A 73 2.85 -16.49 -19.52
C ASP A 73 2.20 -16.30 -18.13
N LEU A 74 2.40 -15.14 -17.52
CA LEU A 74 1.83 -14.78 -16.22
C LEU A 74 0.51 -14.00 -16.39
N PRO A 75 -0.40 -14.08 -15.41
CA PRO A 75 -1.60 -13.27 -15.43
C PRO A 75 -1.24 -11.78 -15.39
N PRO A 76 -1.95 -10.92 -16.15
CA PRO A 76 -1.69 -9.50 -16.15
C PRO A 76 -1.92 -8.90 -14.75
N LEU A 77 -1.14 -7.88 -14.40
CA LEU A 77 -1.22 -7.22 -13.09
C LEU A 77 -2.64 -6.72 -12.78
N ALA A 78 -3.36 -6.24 -13.79
CA ALA A 78 -4.74 -5.78 -13.66
C ALA A 78 -5.72 -6.88 -13.18
N SER A 79 -5.47 -8.15 -13.53
CA SER A 79 -6.29 -9.27 -13.07
C SER A 79 -5.95 -9.73 -11.65
N LEU A 80 -4.72 -9.48 -11.20
CA LEU A 80 -4.25 -9.80 -9.86
C LEU A 80 -4.63 -8.71 -8.86
N SER A 81 -4.47 -7.47 -9.25
CA SER A 81 -4.87 -6.28 -8.51
C SER A 81 -5.11 -5.11 -9.46
N PRO A 82 -6.38 -4.76 -9.72
CA PRO A 82 -6.71 -3.58 -10.51
C PRO A 82 -6.13 -2.28 -9.93
N ARG A 83 -6.06 -2.21 -8.60
CA ARG A 83 -5.48 -1.06 -7.90
C ARG A 83 -4.00 -0.91 -8.19
N LEU A 84 -3.22 -1.99 -8.11
CA LEU A 84 -1.79 -1.94 -8.38
C LEU A 84 -1.47 -1.60 -9.83
N SER A 85 -2.28 -2.06 -10.78
CA SER A 85 -2.08 -1.78 -12.20
C SER A 85 -2.18 -0.29 -12.55
N SER A 86 -2.79 0.52 -11.68
CA SER A 86 -2.85 1.98 -11.84
C SER A 86 -1.56 2.69 -11.43
N TYR A 87 -0.73 2.04 -10.59
CA TYR A 87 0.51 2.64 -10.07
C TYR A 87 1.76 1.96 -10.57
N TYR A 88 1.69 0.65 -10.89
CA TYR A 88 2.83 -0.18 -11.20
C TYR A 88 2.69 -0.90 -12.54
N THR A 89 3.84 -1.15 -13.15
CA THR A 89 3.99 -2.04 -14.29
C THR A 89 4.83 -3.25 -13.87
N LEU A 90 4.35 -4.46 -14.21
CA LEU A 90 5.08 -5.70 -13.96
C LEU A 90 6.10 -5.91 -15.08
N GLN A 91 7.35 -6.12 -14.70
CA GLN A 91 8.42 -6.57 -15.56
C GLN A 91 8.93 -7.92 -15.05
N VAL A 92 9.29 -8.80 -15.97
CA VAL A 92 9.86 -10.11 -15.66
C VAL A 92 11.18 -10.22 -16.42
N ASP A 93 12.26 -10.35 -15.71
CA ASP A 93 13.57 -10.63 -16.25
C ASP A 93 13.92 -12.10 -16.01
N LEU A 94 14.50 -12.75 -17.02
CA LEU A 94 14.82 -14.17 -17.01
C LEU A 94 16.33 -14.38 -17.22
N PRO A 95 17.15 -14.16 -16.18
CA PRO A 95 18.55 -14.51 -16.23
C PRO A 95 18.72 -16.04 -16.36
N PRO A 96 19.90 -16.54 -16.82
CA PRO A 96 20.13 -17.97 -17.07
C PRO A 96 19.81 -18.87 -15.89
N ASP A 97 19.99 -18.37 -14.67
CA ASP A 97 19.89 -19.17 -13.44
C ASP A 97 18.59 -18.97 -12.66
N GLY A 98 17.66 -18.12 -13.15
CA GLY A 98 16.47 -17.83 -12.36
C GLY A 98 15.46 -16.89 -13.03
N PHE A 99 14.79 -16.13 -12.20
CA PHE A 99 13.90 -15.03 -12.61
C PHE A 99 14.01 -13.86 -11.64
N GLN A 100 13.64 -12.70 -12.11
CA GLN A 100 13.42 -11.52 -11.30
C GLN A 100 12.08 -10.90 -11.68
N LEU A 101 11.23 -10.71 -10.70
CA LEU A 101 9.97 -9.99 -10.82
C LEU A 101 10.19 -8.57 -10.35
N LEU A 102 9.78 -7.58 -11.12
CA LEU A 102 9.95 -6.18 -10.80
C LEU A 102 8.65 -5.41 -11.03
N LEU A 103 8.20 -4.70 -10.01
CA LEU A 103 7.14 -3.71 -10.09
C LEU A 103 7.77 -2.33 -10.13
N THR A 104 7.62 -1.65 -11.25
CA THR A 104 8.13 -0.30 -11.47
C THR A 104 6.98 0.68 -11.58
N SER A 105 7.15 1.87 -10.99
CA SER A 105 6.23 2.98 -11.15
C SER A 105 6.84 4.06 -12.02
N GLY A 106 6.03 4.71 -12.84
CA GLY A 106 6.44 5.91 -13.57
C GLY A 106 6.51 7.17 -12.71
N ASP A 107 5.99 7.12 -11.49
CA ASP A 107 6.02 8.22 -10.53
C ASP A 107 7.10 7.97 -9.46
N HIS A 108 7.99 8.95 -9.27
CA HIS A 108 9.09 8.90 -8.31
C HIS A 108 8.64 8.82 -6.84
N ASN A 109 7.37 9.09 -6.57
CA ASN A 109 6.78 8.97 -5.23
C ASN A 109 6.48 7.52 -4.82
N TRP A 110 6.56 6.57 -5.75
CA TRP A 110 6.28 5.17 -5.52
C TRP A 110 7.57 4.34 -5.62
N PRO A 111 7.90 3.58 -4.57
CA PRO A 111 9.10 2.74 -4.59
C PRO A 111 8.95 1.61 -5.61
N SER A 112 9.98 1.30 -6.36
CA SER A 112 10.01 0.05 -7.12
C SER A 112 10.27 -1.12 -6.19
N LEU A 113 9.65 -2.26 -6.48
CA LEU A 113 9.77 -3.49 -5.68
C LEU A 113 10.18 -4.64 -6.60
N GLY A 114 11.18 -5.39 -6.18
CA GLY A 114 11.62 -6.58 -6.89
C GLY A 114 11.67 -7.79 -5.97
N LEU A 115 11.48 -8.97 -6.57
CA LEU A 115 11.64 -10.27 -5.92
C LEU A 115 12.33 -11.22 -6.88
N ASP A 116 13.43 -11.83 -6.46
CA ASP A 116 14.16 -12.80 -7.25
C ASP A 116 13.78 -14.26 -6.92
N HIS A 117 14.35 -15.19 -7.68
CA HIS A 117 14.12 -16.63 -7.50
C HIS A 117 14.65 -17.19 -6.18
N LEU A 118 15.53 -16.46 -5.48
CA LEU A 118 16.04 -16.81 -4.15
C LEU A 118 15.15 -16.26 -3.02
N GLY A 119 14.13 -15.48 -3.37
CA GLY A 119 13.27 -14.83 -2.40
C GLY A 119 13.87 -13.54 -1.83
N LEU A 120 14.92 -12.99 -2.46
CA LEU A 120 15.53 -11.74 -2.05
C LEU A 120 14.73 -10.56 -2.60
N TRP A 121 14.41 -9.64 -1.71
CA TRP A 121 13.72 -8.42 -2.05
C TRP A 121 14.72 -7.36 -2.51
N SER A 122 14.38 -6.69 -3.60
CA SER A 122 15.11 -5.51 -4.11
C SER A 122 14.13 -4.39 -4.39
N GLY A 123 14.62 -3.15 -4.35
CA GLY A 123 13.80 -2.00 -4.68
C GLY A 123 14.53 -0.71 -4.38
N SER A 124 14.18 0.36 -5.08
CA SER A 124 14.62 1.71 -4.72
C SER A 124 13.65 2.24 -3.67
N ALA A 125 14.12 2.35 -2.44
CA ALA A 125 13.34 2.93 -1.36
C ALA A 125 13.11 4.42 -1.59
N VAL A 126 11.88 4.87 -1.48
CA VAL A 126 11.62 6.14 -0.85
C VAL A 126 11.89 5.91 0.64
N GLY A 127 13.14 6.16 1.08
CA GLY A 127 13.58 5.94 2.46
C GLY A 127 13.66 4.47 2.86
N ASP A 128 14.86 3.91 2.71
CA ASP A 128 15.40 2.72 3.37
C ASP A 128 14.38 1.69 3.95
N LEU A 129 13.75 0.90 3.07
CA LEU A 129 13.06 -0.33 3.47
C LEU A 129 13.99 -1.55 3.40
N ALA A 130 15.28 -1.33 3.23
CA ALA A 130 16.30 -2.38 3.11
C ALA A 130 16.74 -2.96 4.45
N SER A 131 16.07 -2.61 5.56
CA SER A 131 16.39 -3.16 6.88
C SER A 131 15.13 -3.63 7.60
N ALA A 132 14.43 -4.59 7.03
CA ALA A 132 13.55 -5.43 7.81
C ALA A 132 14.10 -6.86 7.76
N PRO A 133 14.40 -7.46 8.94
CA PRO A 133 14.87 -8.83 9.05
C PRO A 133 13.84 -9.83 8.57
#